data_4964775ed1c195aa6e7521383cec69d3
#
_entry.id   4964775ed1c195aa6e7521383cec69d3
#
_cell.length_a   1.000
_cell.length_b   1.000
_cell.length_c   1.000
_cell.angle_alpha   90.00
_cell.angle_beta   90.00
_cell.angle_gamma   90.00
#
_symmetry.space_group_name_H-M   'P 1'
#
loop_
_entity.id
_entity.type
_entity.pdbx_description
1 polymer ?
#
loop_
_entity_poly.entity_id
_entity_poly.type
_entity_poly.pdbx_seq_one_letter_code
_entity_poly.pdbx_strand_id
1 'polypeptide(L)'
;VTDPDFELLAVNKAEGFRAGAQFYALPPLELGRDTGFVQPIEPHPLRRLTIELEINRNYGDEERAADAAGKAALRDLVTRELYAKRCAQARDRAEKELVWQLGDEVTGPVPKRLEAGNYFAEQRQFNLSLQANGINFDRFLAVRGQTVEQFRQWLHRQAERKLRSWLGLLLVAEREGLQPTEAEVNAALADWDEKLDGERTFPANDTRKVRQRLARAKATAFVVEHSTLTPPPAEPLVQEPEAK
;
A
#
# COMPACT_ATOMS: atom_id res chain seq x y z
N VAL A 1 -12.02 -0.46 18.55
CA VAL A 1 -12.11 0.73 19.40
C VAL A 1 -11.06 1.72 18.93
N THR A 2 -11.46 2.99 18.71
CA THR A 2 -10.52 4.07 18.35
C THR A 2 -9.68 4.48 19.55
N ASP A 3 -8.62 5.27 19.31
CA ASP A 3 -7.93 5.96 20.40
C ASP A 3 -8.93 6.88 21.12
N PRO A 4 -8.88 6.93 22.47
CA PRO A 4 -9.79 7.78 23.22
C PRO A 4 -9.53 9.26 22.97
N ASP A 5 -10.59 10.04 22.89
CA ASP A 5 -10.53 11.48 23.02
C ASP A 5 -10.56 11.82 24.49
N PHE A 6 -9.53 12.52 24.96
CA PHE A 6 -9.49 13.02 26.33
C PHE A 6 -9.95 14.48 26.35
N GLU A 7 -10.90 14.75 27.20
CA GLU A 7 -11.34 16.10 27.51
C GLU A 7 -11.06 16.40 28.99
N LEU A 8 -10.37 17.50 29.25
CA LEU A 8 -10.14 17.96 30.61
C LEU A 8 -11.38 18.74 31.08
N LEU A 9 -12.18 18.11 31.94
CA LEU A 9 -13.46 18.67 32.38
C LEU A 9 -13.31 19.69 33.51
N ALA A 10 -12.37 19.50 34.42
CA ALA A 10 -12.10 20.40 35.52
C ALA A 10 -10.69 20.20 36.07
N VAL A 11 -10.08 21.30 36.54
CA VAL A 11 -8.82 21.29 37.31
C VAL A 11 -9.04 22.13 38.54
N ASN A 12 -8.87 21.54 39.73
CA ASN A 12 -8.98 22.22 41.00
C ASN A 12 -7.85 21.74 41.91
N LYS A 13 -7.14 22.72 42.57
CA LYS A 13 -6.02 22.40 43.46
C LYS A 13 -6.42 21.52 44.66
N ALA A 14 -7.67 21.59 45.12
CA ALA A 14 -8.16 20.83 46.27
C ALA A 14 -8.70 19.45 45.87
N GLU A 15 -9.29 19.33 44.67
CA GLU A 15 -9.99 18.12 44.21
C GLU A 15 -9.24 17.36 43.11
N GLY A 16 -8.09 17.88 42.66
CA GLY A 16 -7.32 17.32 41.56
C GLY A 16 -7.86 17.69 40.19
N PHE A 17 -7.81 16.76 39.23
CA PHE A 17 -8.36 16.96 37.90
C PHE A 17 -9.45 15.92 37.57
N ARG A 18 -10.39 16.33 36.76
CA ARG A 18 -11.40 15.43 36.17
C ARG A 18 -11.25 15.43 34.66
N ALA A 19 -11.04 14.25 34.10
CA ALA A 19 -10.93 14.08 32.66
C ALA A 19 -12.02 13.10 32.18
N GLY A 20 -12.62 13.40 31.04
CA GLY A 20 -13.48 12.49 30.30
C GLY A 20 -12.67 11.78 29.21
N ALA A 21 -12.98 10.51 28.95
CA ALA A 21 -12.43 9.79 27.82
C ALA A 21 -13.60 9.25 26.97
N GLN A 22 -13.64 9.64 25.69
CA GLN A 22 -14.65 9.17 24.76
C GLN A 22 -14.05 8.16 23.81
N PHE A 23 -14.63 6.97 23.77
CA PHE A 23 -14.24 5.89 22.86
C PHE A 23 -15.28 5.73 21.77
N TYR A 24 -14.83 5.43 20.57
CA TYR A 24 -15.71 5.04 19.48
C TYR A 24 -15.52 3.55 19.20
N ALA A 25 -16.56 2.76 19.42
CA ALA A 25 -16.60 1.38 18.98
C ALA A 25 -16.92 1.32 17.49
N LEU A 26 -16.27 0.39 16.78
CA LEU A 26 -16.71 0.06 15.44
C LEU A 26 -18.11 -0.58 15.54
N PRO A 27 -19.08 -0.12 14.74
CA PRO A 27 -20.34 -0.85 14.60
C PRO A 27 -20.04 -2.23 14.01
N PRO A 28 -20.97 -3.19 14.14
CA PRO A 28 -20.79 -4.49 13.54
C PRO A 28 -20.62 -4.33 12.02
N LEU A 29 -19.47 -4.75 11.53
CA LEU A 29 -19.17 -4.84 10.11
C LEU A 29 -19.31 -6.30 9.71
N GLU A 30 -19.84 -6.54 8.52
CA GLU A 30 -19.95 -7.87 7.95
C GLU A 30 -18.94 -8.01 6.81
N LEU A 31 -18.28 -9.15 6.76
CA LEU A 31 -17.39 -9.52 5.67
C LEU A 31 -18.09 -10.61 4.86
N GLY A 32 -18.24 -10.36 3.56
CA GLY A 32 -18.72 -11.37 2.61
C GLY A 32 -17.71 -12.50 2.46
N ARG A 33 -17.16 -12.69 1.28
CA ARG A 33 -16.08 -13.67 1.04
C ARG A 33 -14.72 -13.08 1.42
N ASP A 34 -13.81 -13.94 1.78
CA ASP A 34 -12.40 -13.64 2.10
C ASP A 34 -11.41 -14.44 1.25
N THR A 35 -11.92 -15.30 0.39
CA THR A 35 -11.15 -16.19 -0.48
C THR A 35 -11.74 -16.23 -1.90
N GLY A 36 -11.01 -16.86 -2.83
CA GLY A 36 -11.50 -17.09 -4.19
C GLY A 36 -11.53 -15.83 -5.07
N PHE A 37 -10.79 -14.79 -4.73
CA PHE A 37 -10.58 -13.66 -5.62
C PHE A 37 -9.72 -14.04 -6.81
N VAL A 38 -9.90 -13.34 -7.94
CA VAL A 38 -9.12 -13.57 -9.16
C VAL A 38 -8.58 -12.22 -9.63
N GLN A 39 -7.27 -12.17 -9.87
CA GLN A 39 -6.63 -10.97 -10.36
C GLN A 39 -5.55 -11.31 -11.40
N PRO A 40 -5.57 -10.71 -12.59
CA PRO A 40 -4.50 -10.88 -13.55
C PRO A 40 -3.24 -10.10 -13.16
N ILE A 41 -2.08 -10.69 -13.45
CA ILE A 41 -0.79 -10.00 -13.37
C ILE A 41 -0.54 -9.35 -14.73
N GLU A 42 -0.72 -8.04 -14.81
CA GLU A 42 -0.60 -7.27 -16.06
C GLU A 42 0.65 -6.37 -16.02
N PRO A 43 1.80 -6.84 -16.54
CA PRO A 43 3.00 -6.01 -16.65
C PRO A 43 2.79 -4.92 -17.69
N HIS A 44 3.25 -3.70 -17.36
CA HIS A 44 3.26 -2.62 -18.33
C HIS A 44 4.21 -2.96 -19.49
N PRO A 45 3.82 -2.67 -20.74
CA PRO A 45 4.66 -2.88 -21.91
C PRO A 45 6.02 -2.20 -21.77
N LEU A 46 7.05 -2.82 -22.33
CA LEU A 46 8.38 -2.23 -22.44
C LEU A 46 8.43 -1.30 -23.66
N ARG A 47 8.96 -0.11 -23.49
CA ARG A 47 9.25 0.78 -24.63
C ARG A 47 10.65 0.47 -25.14
N ARG A 48 10.84 0.41 -26.44
CA ARG A 48 12.14 0.18 -27.07
C ARG A 48 13.22 1.15 -26.56
N LEU A 49 12.85 2.44 -26.42
CA LEU A 49 13.75 3.45 -25.85
C LEU A 49 14.24 3.08 -24.43
N THR A 50 13.38 2.48 -23.61
CA THR A 50 13.78 2.06 -22.25
C THR A 50 14.82 0.96 -22.29
N ILE A 51 14.70 0.02 -23.22
CA ILE A 51 15.67 -1.07 -23.42
C ILE A 51 17.01 -0.47 -23.88
N GLU A 52 16.99 0.42 -24.85
CA GLU A 52 18.19 1.08 -25.38
C GLU A 52 18.92 1.93 -24.32
N LEU A 53 18.16 2.66 -23.50
CA LEU A 53 18.72 3.44 -22.38
C LEU A 53 19.37 2.53 -21.33
N GLU A 54 18.76 1.39 -21.01
CA GLU A 54 19.32 0.44 -20.04
C GLU A 54 20.59 -0.24 -20.58
N ILE A 55 20.63 -0.59 -21.88
CA ILE A 55 21.82 -1.10 -22.55
C ILE A 55 22.95 -0.07 -22.48
N ASN A 56 22.69 1.16 -22.90
CA ASN A 56 23.69 2.22 -22.87
C ASN A 56 24.23 2.50 -21.46
N ARG A 57 23.36 2.40 -20.46
CA ARG A 57 23.72 2.68 -19.07
C ARG A 57 24.63 1.60 -18.46
N ASN A 58 24.29 0.34 -18.67
CA ASN A 58 24.90 -0.78 -17.98
C ASN A 58 25.88 -1.59 -18.85
N TYR A 59 25.75 -1.53 -20.19
CA TYR A 59 26.46 -2.38 -21.14
C TYR A 59 27.00 -1.59 -22.33
N GLY A 60 27.17 -0.27 -22.24
CA GLY A 60 27.52 0.57 -23.37
C GLY A 60 28.87 0.25 -24.01
N ASP A 61 29.85 -0.25 -23.25
CA ASP A 61 31.15 -0.67 -23.79
C ASP A 61 31.08 -2.04 -24.46
N GLU A 62 30.28 -2.96 -23.88
CA GLU A 62 30.05 -4.30 -24.44
C GLU A 62 29.26 -4.20 -25.75
N GLU A 63 28.24 -3.34 -25.80
CA GLU A 63 27.45 -3.11 -27.00
C GLU A 63 28.32 -2.54 -28.14
N ARG A 64 29.23 -1.62 -27.83
CA ARG A 64 30.17 -1.02 -28.83
C ARG A 64 31.16 -2.04 -29.39
N ALA A 65 31.58 -2.98 -28.57
CA ALA A 65 32.53 -4.03 -28.95
C ALA A 65 31.87 -5.22 -29.66
N ALA A 66 30.56 -5.39 -29.52
CA ALA A 66 29.82 -6.53 -30.04
C ALA A 66 29.50 -6.40 -31.53
N ASP A 67 29.49 -7.55 -32.22
CA ASP A 67 28.97 -7.69 -33.57
C ASP A 67 27.41 -7.65 -33.57
N ALA A 68 26.81 -7.81 -34.74
CA ALA A 68 25.35 -7.75 -34.88
C ALA A 68 24.63 -8.84 -34.07
N ALA A 69 25.19 -10.04 -33.96
CA ALA A 69 24.62 -11.15 -33.20
C ALA A 69 24.74 -10.89 -31.69
N GLY A 70 25.88 -10.38 -31.23
CA GLY A 70 26.12 -9.99 -29.85
C GLY A 70 25.19 -8.86 -29.41
N LYS A 71 24.95 -7.85 -30.24
CA LYS A 71 23.96 -6.78 -29.96
C LYS A 71 22.55 -7.30 -29.85
N ALA A 72 22.14 -8.25 -30.69
CA ALA A 72 20.83 -8.88 -30.61
C ALA A 72 20.69 -9.69 -29.32
N ALA A 73 21.70 -10.49 -28.98
CA ALA A 73 21.70 -11.27 -27.72
C ALA A 73 21.67 -10.38 -26.47
N LEU A 74 22.40 -9.26 -26.46
CA LEU A 74 22.38 -8.30 -25.38
C LEU A 74 21.01 -7.63 -25.22
N ARG A 75 20.38 -7.26 -26.34
CA ARG A 75 19.03 -6.70 -26.35
C ARG A 75 18.02 -7.68 -25.78
N ASP A 76 18.10 -8.94 -26.14
CA ASP A 76 17.26 -10.02 -25.63
C ASP A 76 17.46 -10.21 -24.11
N LEU A 77 18.70 -10.18 -23.64
CA LEU A 77 19.01 -10.30 -22.21
C LEU A 77 18.38 -9.17 -21.42
N VAL A 78 18.64 -7.92 -21.81
CA VAL A 78 18.11 -6.73 -21.12
C VAL A 78 16.59 -6.67 -21.18
N THR A 79 16.00 -7.07 -22.31
CA THR A 79 14.53 -7.14 -22.45
C THR A 79 13.94 -8.13 -21.44
N ARG A 80 14.51 -9.32 -21.28
CA ARG A 80 14.06 -10.31 -20.28
C ARG A 80 14.22 -9.81 -18.85
N GLU A 81 15.33 -9.18 -18.51
CA GLU A 81 15.56 -8.62 -17.18
C GLU A 81 14.57 -7.51 -16.83
N LEU A 82 14.35 -6.57 -17.76
CA LEU A 82 13.37 -5.51 -17.57
C LEU A 82 11.94 -6.06 -17.47
N TYR A 83 11.62 -7.07 -18.27
CA TYR A 83 10.31 -7.72 -18.22
C TYR A 83 10.09 -8.45 -16.88
N ALA A 84 11.08 -9.17 -16.37
CA ALA A 84 11.01 -9.81 -15.06
C ALA A 84 10.76 -8.77 -13.94
N LYS A 85 11.44 -7.62 -13.97
CA LYS A 85 11.19 -6.49 -13.06
C LYS A 85 9.75 -5.96 -13.20
N ARG A 86 9.23 -5.85 -14.44
CA ARG A 86 7.84 -5.42 -14.68
C ARG A 86 6.81 -6.43 -14.17
N CYS A 87 7.07 -7.72 -14.35
CA CYS A 87 6.22 -8.78 -13.83
C CYS A 87 6.18 -8.77 -12.30
N ALA A 88 7.31 -8.59 -11.61
CA ALA A 88 7.35 -8.45 -10.16
C ALA A 88 6.52 -7.24 -9.69
N GLN A 89 6.71 -6.07 -10.31
CA GLN A 89 5.90 -4.87 -10.00
C GLN A 89 4.40 -5.06 -10.30
N ALA A 90 4.06 -5.80 -11.36
CA ALA A 90 2.68 -6.12 -11.70
C ALA A 90 2.06 -7.07 -10.68
N ARG A 91 2.84 -8.04 -10.19
CA ARG A 91 2.42 -8.95 -9.12
C ARG A 91 2.11 -8.18 -7.83
N ASP A 92 3.01 -7.29 -7.40
CA ASP A 92 2.78 -6.44 -6.22
C ASP A 92 1.50 -5.59 -6.35
N ARG A 93 1.19 -5.11 -7.57
CA ARG A 93 -0.06 -4.38 -7.83
C ARG A 93 -1.26 -5.32 -7.77
N ALA A 94 -1.16 -6.51 -8.37
CA ALA A 94 -2.23 -7.50 -8.37
C ALA A 94 -2.56 -7.96 -6.93
N GLU A 95 -1.56 -8.19 -6.09
CA GLU A 95 -1.75 -8.53 -4.67
C GLU A 95 -2.46 -7.40 -3.89
N LYS A 96 -2.13 -6.14 -4.17
CA LYS A 96 -2.86 -4.99 -3.60
C LYS A 96 -4.30 -4.91 -4.10
N GLU A 97 -4.55 -5.23 -5.37
CA GLU A 97 -5.90 -5.24 -5.93
C GLU A 97 -6.77 -6.34 -5.29
N LEU A 98 -6.20 -7.52 -4.96
CA LEU A 98 -6.90 -8.55 -4.19
C LEU A 98 -7.36 -8.02 -2.82
N VAL A 99 -6.49 -7.27 -2.13
CA VAL A 99 -6.84 -6.64 -0.85
C VAL A 99 -7.91 -5.56 -1.03
N TRP A 100 -7.94 -4.88 -2.17
CA TRP A 100 -9.01 -3.93 -2.47
C TRP A 100 -10.34 -4.63 -2.78
N GLN A 101 -10.33 -5.75 -3.52
CA GLN A 101 -11.51 -6.58 -3.72
C GLN A 101 -12.06 -7.08 -2.39
N LEU A 102 -11.20 -7.47 -1.44
CA LEU A 102 -11.62 -7.79 -0.08
C LEU A 102 -12.33 -6.61 0.61
N GLY A 103 -11.82 -5.39 0.44
CA GLY A 103 -12.45 -4.18 0.99
C GLY A 103 -13.86 -3.94 0.44
N ASP A 104 -14.10 -4.29 -0.83
CA ASP A 104 -15.41 -4.18 -1.47
C ASP A 104 -16.43 -5.19 -0.91
N GLU A 105 -15.98 -6.29 -0.27
CA GLU A 105 -16.81 -7.28 0.44
C GLU A 105 -17.18 -6.85 1.88
N VAL A 106 -16.62 -5.74 2.37
CA VAL A 106 -16.94 -5.22 3.71
C VAL A 106 -18.20 -4.37 3.64
N THR A 107 -19.24 -4.78 4.37
CA THR A 107 -20.50 -4.07 4.48
C THR A 107 -20.72 -3.55 5.89
N GLY A 108 -21.62 -2.58 6.02
CA GLY A 108 -21.93 -1.93 7.28
C GLY A 108 -21.44 -0.48 7.37
N PRO A 109 -21.91 0.27 8.37
CA PRO A 109 -21.58 1.68 8.54
C PRO A 109 -20.18 1.85 9.11
N VAL A 110 -19.36 2.68 8.47
CA VAL A 110 -18.07 3.10 9.01
C VAL A 110 -18.26 4.42 9.77
N PRO A 111 -17.68 4.59 10.96
CA PRO A 111 -17.77 5.84 11.69
C PRO A 111 -17.13 7.00 10.90
N LYS A 112 -17.88 8.09 10.72
CA LYS A 112 -17.41 9.30 9.97
C LYS A 112 -16.07 9.81 10.44
N ARG A 113 -15.76 9.66 11.73
CA ARG A 113 -14.45 10.06 12.28
C ARG A 113 -13.30 9.22 11.73
N LEU A 114 -13.49 7.91 11.57
CA LEU A 114 -12.48 7.04 10.94
C LEU A 114 -12.31 7.40 9.46
N GLU A 115 -13.39 7.65 8.75
CA GLU A 115 -13.37 8.10 7.36
C GLU A 115 -12.59 9.41 7.23
N ALA A 116 -12.92 10.41 8.07
CA ALA A 116 -12.22 11.70 8.08
C ALA A 116 -10.74 11.55 8.46
N GLY A 117 -10.43 10.77 9.50
CA GLY A 117 -9.05 10.51 9.91
C GLY A 117 -8.22 9.84 8.81
N ASN A 118 -8.80 8.85 8.13
CA ASN A 118 -8.13 8.19 7.02
C ASN A 118 -7.98 9.12 5.81
N TYR A 119 -8.99 9.93 5.48
CA TYR A 119 -8.90 10.94 4.42
C TYR A 119 -7.74 11.92 4.66
N PHE A 120 -7.63 12.48 5.86
CA PHE A 120 -6.53 13.39 6.19
C PHE A 120 -5.16 12.71 6.18
N ALA A 121 -5.08 11.45 6.58
CA ALA A 121 -3.84 10.66 6.48
C ALA A 121 -3.41 10.47 5.01
N GLU A 122 -4.34 10.11 4.14
CA GLU A 122 -4.09 9.97 2.70
C GLU A 122 -3.72 11.29 2.04
N GLN A 123 -4.40 12.38 2.38
CA GLN A 123 -4.08 13.72 1.90
C GLN A 123 -2.66 14.14 2.31
N ARG A 124 -2.30 13.89 3.57
CA ARG A 124 -0.94 14.17 4.08
C ARG A 124 0.11 13.35 3.33
N GLN A 125 -0.13 12.05 3.15
CA GLN A 125 0.79 11.16 2.43
C GLN A 125 0.97 11.61 0.97
N PHE A 126 -0.12 12.00 0.32
CA PHE A 126 -0.09 12.53 -1.03
C PHE A 126 0.75 13.81 -1.12
N ASN A 127 0.54 14.76 -0.21
CA ASN A 127 1.31 16.01 -0.17
C ASN A 127 2.81 15.76 0.07
N LEU A 128 3.15 14.83 0.98
CA LEU A 128 4.55 14.42 1.19
C LEU A 128 5.16 13.80 -0.08
N SER A 129 4.39 13.01 -0.82
CA SER A 129 4.84 12.43 -2.09
C SER A 129 5.09 13.51 -3.15
N LEU A 130 4.24 14.52 -3.26
CA LEU A 130 4.47 15.66 -4.16
C LEU A 130 5.75 16.42 -3.80
N GLN A 131 5.93 16.73 -2.51
CA GLN A 131 7.12 17.42 -2.00
C GLN A 131 8.40 16.63 -2.27
N ALA A 132 8.40 15.33 -2.00
CA ALA A 132 9.55 14.45 -2.24
C ALA A 132 9.97 14.39 -3.72
N ASN A 133 9.00 14.56 -4.62
CA ASN A 133 9.25 14.56 -6.07
C ASN A 133 9.41 15.98 -6.66
N GLY A 134 9.38 17.03 -5.84
CA GLY A 134 9.47 18.41 -6.30
C GLY A 134 8.32 18.85 -7.22
N ILE A 135 7.14 18.23 -7.06
CA ILE A 135 5.98 18.50 -7.90
C ILE A 135 5.05 19.47 -7.17
N ASN A 136 4.72 20.57 -7.84
CA ASN A 136 3.69 21.50 -7.39
C ASN A 136 2.30 20.90 -7.63
N PHE A 137 1.36 21.10 -6.70
CA PHE A 137 0.01 20.57 -6.77
C PHE A 137 -0.77 21.07 -8.00
N ASP A 138 -0.68 22.36 -8.33
CA ASP A 138 -1.37 22.92 -9.51
C ASP A 138 -0.84 22.31 -10.81
N ARG A 139 0.48 22.11 -10.90
CA ARG A 139 1.11 21.42 -12.02
C ARG A 139 0.66 19.95 -12.12
N PHE A 140 0.55 19.26 -10.99
CA PHE A 140 0.02 17.91 -10.95
C PHE A 140 -1.41 17.85 -11.51
N LEU A 141 -2.29 18.76 -11.08
CA LEU A 141 -3.67 18.85 -11.58
C LEU A 141 -3.72 19.17 -13.07
N ALA A 142 -2.91 20.13 -13.51
CA ALA A 142 -2.85 20.55 -14.92
C ALA A 142 -2.43 19.39 -15.85
N VAL A 143 -1.41 18.62 -15.46
CA VAL A 143 -0.95 17.43 -16.23
C VAL A 143 -2.05 16.36 -16.33
N ARG A 144 -2.88 16.23 -15.30
CA ARG A 144 -3.99 15.26 -15.28
C ARG A 144 -5.30 15.78 -15.87
N GLY A 145 -5.37 17.06 -16.19
CA GLY A 145 -6.60 17.69 -16.64
C GLY A 145 -7.72 17.63 -15.61
N GLN A 146 -7.38 17.69 -14.32
CA GLN A 146 -8.33 17.56 -13.22
C GLN A 146 -8.51 18.85 -12.46
N THR A 147 -9.75 19.12 -12.02
CA THR A 147 -10.02 20.20 -11.06
C THR A 147 -9.70 19.78 -9.63
N VAL A 148 -9.53 20.75 -8.73
CA VAL A 148 -9.35 20.50 -7.30
C VAL A 148 -10.48 19.66 -6.72
N GLU A 149 -11.73 19.94 -7.15
CA GLU A 149 -12.90 19.22 -6.66
C GLU A 149 -12.92 17.76 -7.14
N GLN A 150 -12.60 17.51 -8.41
CA GLN A 150 -12.46 16.15 -8.94
C GLN A 150 -11.35 15.37 -8.22
N PHE A 151 -10.25 16.03 -7.89
CA PHE A 151 -9.18 15.43 -7.12
C PHE A 151 -9.61 15.09 -5.68
N ARG A 152 -10.33 16.01 -5.00
CA ARG A 152 -10.86 15.75 -3.65
C ARG A 152 -11.81 14.55 -3.65
N GLN A 153 -12.72 14.46 -4.59
CA GLN A 153 -13.65 13.35 -4.72
C GLN A 153 -12.91 12.03 -5.00
N TRP A 154 -11.89 12.07 -5.86
CA TRP A 154 -11.03 10.92 -6.12
C TRP A 154 -10.31 10.48 -4.84
N LEU A 155 -9.70 11.41 -4.11
CA LEU A 155 -8.97 11.13 -2.88
C LEU A 155 -9.91 10.55 -1.80
N HIS A 156 -11.13 11.07 -1.70
CA HIS A 156 -12.15 10.53 -0.79
C HIS A 156 -12.46 9.05 -1.10
N ARG A 157 -12.72 8.74 -2.37
CA ARG A 157 -12.97 7.34 -2.78
C ARG A 157 -11.77 6.43 -2.49
N GLN A 158 -10.54 6.91 -2.73
CA GLN A 158 -9.34 6.14 -2.44
C GLN A 158 -9.18 5.90 -0.92
N ALA A 159 -9.40 6.93 -0.11
CA ALA A 159 -9.34 6.83 1.33
C ALA A 159 -10.39 5.87 1.89
N GLU A 160 -11.63 5.94 1.41
CA GLU A 160 -12.70 5.02 1.81
C GLU A 160 -12.36 3.57 1.43
N ARG A 161 -11.96 3.32 0.18
CA ARG A 161 -11.59 1.99 -0.29
C ARG A 161 -10.44 1.40 0.54
N LYS A 162 -9.41 2.19 0.82
CA LYS A 162 -8.28 1.79 1.66
C LYS A 162 -8.70 1.48 3.10
N LEU A 163 -9.61 2.28 3.65
CA LEU A 163 -10.15 2.04 4.99
C LEU A 163 -10.94 0.74 5.07
N ARG A 164 -11.83 0.48 4.09
CA ARG A 164 -12.60 -0.77 4.02
C ARG A 164 -11.68 -1.99 3.85
N SER A 165 -10.65 -1.88 2.99
CA SER A 165 -9.64 -2.93 2.83
C SER A 165 -8.90 -3.20 4.15
N TRP A 166 -8.53 -2.16 4.88
CA TRP A 166 -7.89 -2.29 6.19
C TRP A 166 -8.81 -2.97 7.22
N LEU A 167 -10.09 -2.60 7.25
CA LEU A 167 -11.09 -3.23 8.11
C LEU A 167 -11.34 -4.68 7.70
N GLY A 168 -11.43 -4.97 6.40
CA GLY A 168 -11.57 -6.32 5.86
C GLY A 168 -10.45 -7.25 6.30
N LEU A 169 -9.19 -6.79 6.23
CA LEU A 169 -8.05 -7.58 6.73
C LEU A 169 -8.12 -7.88 8.23
N LEU A 170 -8.66 -6.97 9.04
CA LEU A 170 -8.86 -7.25 10.47
C LEU A 170 -9.97 -8.28 10.70
N LEU A 171 -11.06 -8.21 9.91
CA LEU A 171 -12.14 -9.19 9.98
C LEU A 171 -11.66 -10.58 9.52
N VAL A 172 -10.85 -10.67 8.47
CA VAL A 172 -10.20 -11.93 8.06
C VAL A 172 -9.30 -12.46 9.18
N ALA A 173 -8.47 -11.60 9.78
CA ALA A 173 -7.59 -12.01 10.86
C ALA A 173 -8.34 -12.54 12.09
N GLU A 174 -9.54 -12.00 12.35
CA GLU A 174 -10.43 -12.49 13.42
C GLU A 174 -11.11 -13.81 13.04
N ARG A 175 -11.70 -13.88 11.83
CA ARG A 175 -12.42 -15.05 11.30
C ARG A 175 -11.52 -16.28 11.21
N GLU A 176 -10.29 -16.10 10.71
CA GLU A 176 -9.32 -17.17 10.44
C GLU A 176 -8.34 -17.42 11.60
N GLY A 177 -8.50 -16.72 12.73
CA GLY A 177 -7.64 -16.89 13.91
C GLY A 177 -6.18 -16.47 13.68
N LEU A 178 -5.92 -15.52 12.78
CA LEU A 178 -4.59 -15.08 12.36
C LEU A 178 -3.98 -14.02 13.29
N GLN A 179 -4.39 -14.00 14.54
CA GLN A 179 -3.84 -13.06 15.52
C GLN A 179 -2.35 -13.36 15.79
N PRO A 180 -1.50 -12.32 15.87
CA PRO A 180 -0.10 -12.53 16.21
C PRO A 180 0.06 -12.97 17.65
N THR A 181 1.03 -13.84 17.89
CA THR A 181 1.46 -14.26 19.23
C THR A 181 2.20 -13.13 19.94
N GLU A 182 2.27 -13.21 21.27
CA GLU A 182 3.06 -12.23 22.05
C GLU A 182 4.55 -12.27 21.66
N ALA A 183 5.09 -13.45 21.32
CA ALA A 183 6.47 -13.58 20.86
C ALA A 183 6.72 -12.82 19.54
N GLU A 184 5.80 -12.90 18.58
CA GLU A 184 5.89 -12.15 17.30
C GLU A 184 5.79 -10.64 17.54
N VAL A 185 4.91 -10.21 18.44
CA VAL A 185 4.77 -8.79 18.78
C VAL A 185 6.03 -8.25 19.43
N ASN A 186 6.58 -9.00 20.40
CA ASN A 186 7.81 -8.61 21.10
C ASN A 186 9.02 -8.58 20.15
N ALA A 187 9.14 -9.56 19.25
CA ALA A 187 10.19 -9.57 18.23
C ALA A 187 10.09 -8.37 17.29
N ALA A 188 8.88 -8.00 16.86
CA ALA A 188 8.68 -6.82 16.01
C ALA A 188 8.93 -5.48 16.72
N LEU A 189 8.69 -5.42 18.04
CA LEU A 189 9.03 -4.26 18.86
C LEU A 189 10.54 -4.15 19.05
N ALA A 190 11.25 -5.28 19.29
CA ALA A 190 12.70 -5.29 19.41
C ALA A 190 13.41 -4.85 18.12
N ASP A 191 12.95 -5.30 16.95
CA ASP A 191 13.45 -4.84 15.64
C ASP A 191 13.24 -3.33 15.42
N TRP A 192 12.19 -2.77 15.98
CA TRP A 192 11.94 -1.32 15.96
C TRP A 192 12.88 -0.55 16.88
N ASP A 193 13.16 -1.10 18.07
CA ASP A 193 14.03 -0.50 19.06
C ASP A 193 15.48 -0.45 18.54
N GLU A 194 15.95 -1.54 17.92
CA GLU A 194 17.25 -1.62 17.28
C GLU A 194 17.43 -0.58 16.15
N LYS A 195 16.38 -0.37 15.33
CA LYS A 195 16.39 0.63 14.25
C LYS A 195 16.33 2.08 14.72
N LEU A 196 15.98 2.33 15.99
CA LEU A 196 15.79 3.66 16.57
C LEU A 196 16.80 3.98 17.67
N ASP A 197 17.96 3.29 17.72
CA ASP A 197 19.05 3.46 18.70
C ASP A 197 18.65 3.31 20.18
N GLY A 198 17.66 2.48 20.49
CA GLY A 198 17.42 1.97 21.85
C GLY A 198 16.92 2.98 22.90
N GLU A 199 16.45 4.16 22.52
CA GLU A 199 16.04 5.22 23.45
C GLU A 199 14.54 5.32 23.77
N ARG A 200 13.69 4.37 23.33
CA ARG A 200 12.24 4.49 23.50
C ARG A 200 11.61 3.36 24.30
N THR A 201 10.98 3.72 25.42
CA THR A 201 9.88 2.93 25.99
C THR A 201 8.65 3.05 25.10
N PHE A 202 8.20 1.94 24.49
CA PHE A 202 7.01 1.94 23.65
C PHE A 202 5.75 2.06 24.51
N PRO A 203 4.92 3.08 24.33
CA PRO A 203 3.64 3.16 25.00
C PRO A 203 2.73 1.98 24.55
N ALA A 204 1.80 1.56 25.39
CA ALA A 204 0.84 0.48 25.12
C ALA A 204 0.12 0.63 23.75
N ASN A 205 -0.01 1.87 23.28
CA ASN A 205 -0.58 2.19 21.97
C ASN A 205 0.27 1.70 20.80
N ASP A 206 1.59 1.69 20.93
CA ASP A 206 2.48 1.20 19.87
C ASP A 206 2.44 -0.32 19.78
N THR A 207 2.34 -1.03 20.90
CA THR A 207 2.11 -2.48 20.95
C THR A 207 0.83 -2.86 20.21
N ARG A 208 -0.28 -2.11 20.42
CA ARG A 208 -1.53 -2.33 19.70
C ARG A 208 -1.38 -2.12 18.19
N LYS A 209 -0.69 -1.06 17.78
CA LYS A 209 -0.43 -0.77 16.35
C LYS A 209 0.41 -1.87 15.70
N VAL A 210 1.46 -2.35 16.41
CA VAL A 210 2.29 -3.46 15.94
C VAL A 210 1.44 -4.73 15.80
N ARG A 211 0.63 -5.06 16.79
CA ARG A 211 -0.28 -6.22 16.75
C ARG A 211 -1.22 -6.16 15.55
N GLN A 212 -1.88 -5.02 15.33
CA GLN A 212 -2.76 -4.82 14.18
C GLN A 212 -2.02 -4.89 12.84
N ARG A 213 -0.78 -4.38 12.78
CA ARG A 213 0.06 -4.48 11.57
C ARG A 213 0.39 -5.94 11.24
N LEU A 214 0.80 -6.71 12.25
CA LEU A 214 1.12 -8.13 12.08
C LEU A 214 -0.12 -8.94 11.70
N ALA A 215 -1.26 -8.72 12.36
CA ALA A 215 -2.51 -9.37 12.02
C ALA A 215 -2.91 -9.11 10.57
N ARG A 216 -2.81 -7.87 10.11
CA ARG A 216 -3.09 -7.51 8.71
C ARG A 216 -2.09 -8.14 7.73
N ALA A 217 -0.81 -8.21 8.08
CA ALA A 217 0.18 -8.86 7.22
C ALA A 217 -0.13 -10.35 7.04
N LYS A 218 -0.50 -11.05 8.12
CA LYS A 218 -0.95 -12.45 8.07
C LYS A 218 -2.23 -12.61 7.25
N ALA A 219 -3.23 -11.72 7.44
CA ALA A 219 -4.46 -11.73 6.67
C ALA A 219 -4.21 -11.43 5.17
N THR A 220 -3.30 -10.52 4.85
CA THR A 220 -2.91 -10.27 3.46
C THR A 220 -2.31 -11.52 2.82
N ALA A 221 -1.38 -12.19 3.49
CA ALA A 221 -0.79 -13.43 3.01
C ALA A 221 -1.86 -14.51 2.79
N PHE A 222 -2.79 -14.67 3.73
CA PHE A 222 -3.90 -15.59 3.64
C PHE A 222 -4.79 -15.30 2.41
N VAL A 223 -5.21 -14.06 2.22
CA VAL A 223 -6.04 -13.67 1.07
C VAL A 223 -5.32 -13.93 -0.26
N VAL A 224 -4.03 -13.61 -0.35
CA VAL A 224 -3.23 -13.85 -1.56
C VAL A 224 -3.09 -15.36 -1.82
N GLU A 225 -2.80 -16.16 -0.80
CA GLU A 225 -2.64 -17.61 -0.90
C GLU A 225 -3.93 -18.32 -1.34
N HIS A 226 -5.10 -17.83 -0.87
CA HIS A 226 -6.42 -18.39 -1.21
C HIS A 226 -7.12 -17.69 -2.38
N SER A 227 -6.35 -16.95 -3.19
CA SER A 227 -6.80 -16.28 -4.40
C SER A 227 -6.04 -16.76 -5.62
N THR A 228 -6.56 -16.48 -6.80
CA THR A 228 -5.92 -16.86 -8.07
C THR A 228 -5.28 -15.64 -8.71
N LEU A 229 -3.95 -15.63 -8.80
CA LEU A 229 -3.22 -14.70 -9.63
C LEU A 229 -3.00 -15.31 -11.00
N THR A 230 -3.66 -14.75 -12.05
CA THR A 230 -3.44 -15.20 -13.43
C THR A 230 -2.03 -14.79 -13.87
N PRO A 231 -1.20 -15.73 -14.35
CA PRO A 231 0.17 -15.43 -14.72
C PRO A 231 0.25 -14.38 -15.85
N PRO A 232 1.33 -13.58 -15.89
CA PRO A 232 1.55 -12.64 -16.98
C PRO A 232 1.81 -13.37 -18.30
N PRO A 233 1.69 -12.67 -19.46
CA PRO A 233 2.11 -13.20 -20.75
C PRO A 233 3.54 -13.76 -20.69
N ALA A 234 3.79 -14.88 -21.38
CA ALA A 234 5.12 -15.51 -21.41
C ALA A 234 6.17 -14.64 -22.13
N GLU A 235 5.71 -13.86 -23.11
CA GLU A 235 6.58 -12.98 -23.89
C GLU A 235 6.35 -11.51 -23.52
N PRO A 236 7.43 -10.70 -23.48
CA PRO A 236 7.32 -9.28 -23.21
C PRO A 236 6.61 -8.54 -24.35
N LEU A 237 5.63 -7.72 -23.99
CA LEU A 237 5.02 -6.78 -24.91
C LEU A 237 5.97 -5.59 -25.07
N VAL A 238 6.60 -5.47 -26.24
CA VAL A 238 7.47 -4.33 -26.59
C VAL A 238 6.69 -3.39 -27.50
N GLN A 239 6.53 -2.14 -27.06
CA GLN A 239 5.91 -1.09 -27.87
C GLN A 239 6.97 -0.42 -28.74
N GLU A 240 6.73 -0.43 -30.03
CA GLU A 240 7.46 0.39 -30.99
C GLU A 240 7.15 1.89 -30.74
N PRO A 241 8.10 2.79 -31.00
CA PRO A 241 7.83 4.22 -30.93
C PRO A 241 6.70 4.57 -31.92
N GLU A 242 5.66 5.27 -31.44
CA GLU A 242 4.63 5.81 -32.32
C GLU A 242 5.33 6.65 -33.42
N ALA A 243 5.13 6.27 -34.67
CA ALA A 243 5.57 7.05 -35.80
C ALA A 243 4.82 8.41 -35.75
N LYS A 244 5.59 9.49 -35.55
CA LYS A 244 5.06 10.86 -35.62
C LYS A 244 4.88 11.28 -37.06
#